data_65ef0ae45bed0021c84659251e33140a
#
_entry.id   65ef0ae45bed0021c84659251e33140a
#
_cell.length_a   1.000
_cell.length_b   1.000
_cell.length_c   1.000
_cell.angle_alpha   90.00
_cell.angle_beta   90.00
_cell.angle_gamma   90.00
#
_symmetry.space_group_name_H-M   'P 1'
#
loop_
_entity.id
_entity.type
_entity.pdbx_description
1 polymer ?
#
loop_
_entity_poly.entity_id
_entity_poly.type
_entity_poly.pdbx_seq_one_letter_code
_entity_poly.pdbx_strand_id
1 'polypeptide(L)'
;IAEWTWRHAGGEENTYAFAYDGLSRLTDTRQYQAGERTDRFVERSLTYDRNGNILTLQRSQGDAVTTDFAYTYAGNRLVSLSDSGTAYPYAYDTNGNLVHDGVNGLDMTYNRLNLIEKVTRDGRLLANFSYLSNGRKYLMSSDDGHGLCYVGSLVYERPSSGQSLELESVEFDGGRFIKTSGGLEARYFVTDHLGSVRAVRTSSGEVVEQNDYYPFGLRWADSGSSVSD
;
A
#
# COMPACT_ATOMS: atom_id res chain seq x y z
N ILE A 1 -10.77 16.66 9.17
CA ILE A 1 -11.44 15.56 9.90
C ILE A 1 -10.81 15.49 11.28
N ALA A 2 -11.59 15.75 12.34
CA ALA A 2 -11.07 15.71 13.72
C ALA A 2 -11.11 14.30 14.31
N GLU A 3 -12.06 13.49 13.83
CA GLU A 3 -12.31 12.15 14.34
C GLU A 3 -12.87 11.26 13.23
N TRP A 4 -12.56 9.97 13.28
CA TRP A 4 -13.06 8.97 12.35
C TRP A 4 -13.35 7.66 13.08
N THR A 5 -14.61 7.21 13.01
CA THR A 5 -15.07 6.01 13.70
C THR A 5 -15.54 4.95 12.69
N TRP A 6 -15.20 3.70 12.92
CA TRP A 6 -15.66 2.56 12.11
C TRP A 6 -15.84 1.31 12.96
N ARG A 7 -16.60 0.36 12.42
CA ARG A 7 -16.81 -0.94 13.01
C ARG A 7 -17.07 -1.98 11.93
N HIS A 8 -16.40 -3.11 12.02
CA HIS A 8 -16.74 -4.30 11.23
C HIS A 8 -17.94 -5.02 11.86
N ALA A 9 -18.69 -5.79 11.06
CA ALA A 9 -19.85 -6.54 11.55
C ALA A 9 -19.41 -7.53 12.64
N GLY A 10 -20.07 -7.46 13.81
CA GLY A 10 -19.73 -8.28 14.97
C GLY A 10 -18.46 -7.89 15.73
N GLY A 11 -17.72 -6.90 15.24
CA GLY A 11 -16.52 -6.39 15.90
C GLY A 11 -16.79 -5.21 16.84
N GLU A 12 -15.76 -4.74 17.50
CA GLU A 12 -15.78 -3.56 18.34
C GLU A 12 -15.64 -2.28 17.50
N GLU A 13 -16.13 -1.18 18.04
CA GLU A 13 -15.98 0.14 17.44
C GLU A 13 -14.55 0.62 17.63
N ASN A 14 -13.96 1.09 16.53
CA ASN A 14 -12.65 1.72 16.50
C ASN A 14 -12.80 3.20 16.16
N THR A 15 -12.01 4.05 16.80
CA THR A 15 -12.00 5.48 16.56
C THR A 15 -10.59 6.00 16.50
N TYR A 16 -10.29 6.79 15.47
CA TYR A 16 -9.14 7.68 15.44
C TYR A 16 -9.55 9.10 15.79
N ALA A 17 -8.81 9.73 16.70
CA ALA A 17 -8.83 11.17 16.91
C ALA A 17 -7.52 11.76 16.38
N PHE A 18 -7.62 12.86 15.61
CA PHE A 18 -6.52 13.48 14.88
C PHE A 18 -6.15 14.84 15.47
N ALA A 19 -4.85 15.07 15.60
CA ALA A 19 -4.31 16.39 15.94
C ALA A 19 -3.58 16.99 14.72
N TYR A 20 -3.68 18.30 14.55
CA TYR A 20 -3.11 19.02 13.42
C TYR A 20 -2.32 20.24 13.88
N ASP A 21 -1.34 20.65 13.09
CA ASP A 21 -0.66 21.91 13.26
C ASP A 21 -1.48 23.10 12.70
N GLY A 22 -0.94 24.32 12.83
CA GLY A 22 -1.59 25.54 12.35
C GLY A 22 -1.76 25.62 10.82
N LEU A 23 -1.13 24.71 10.05
CA LEU A 23 -1.26 24.57 8.60
C LEU A 23 -2.16 23.38 8.21
N SER A 24 -2.89 22.81 9.17
CA SER A 24 -3.80 21.67 8.99
C SER A 24 -3.07 20.38 8.54
N ARG A 25 -1.79 20.21 8.91
CA ARG A 25 -1.03 18.99 8.68
C ARG A 25 -1.13 18.08 9.90
N LEU A 26 -1.32 16.77 9.69
CA LEU A 26 -1.44 15.78 10.75
C LEU A 26 -0.17 15.73 11.61
N THR A 27 -0.29 15.87 12.93
CA THR A 27 0.85 15.81 13.86
C THR A 27 0.81 14.60 14.78
N ASP A 28 -0.39 14.15 15.10
CA ASP A 28 -0.58 13.06 16.05
C ASP A 28 -1.91 12.35 15.82
N THR A 29 -1.98 11.09 16.16
CA THR A 29 -3.23 10.32 16.20
C THR A 29 -3.36 9.56 17.52
N ARG A 30 -4.60 9.39 17.96
CA ARG A 30 -4.97 8.54 19.10
C ARG A 30 -5.96 7.51 18.63
N GLN A 31 -5.80 6.29 19.07
CA GLN A 31 -6.75 5.23 18.77
C GLN A 31 -7.53 4.84 20.02
N TYR A 32 -8.83 4.62 19.81
CA TYR A 32 -9.74 4.09 20.82
C TYR A 32 -10.40 2.84 20.26
N GLN A 33 -10.67 1.88 21.13
CA GLN A 33 -11.46 0.68 20.82
C GLN A 33 -12.52 0.52 21.90
N ALA A 34 -13.78 0.36 21.51
CA ALA A 34 -14.93 0.33 22.42
C ALA A 34 -14.97 1.52 23.43
N GLY A 35 -14.51 2.70 23.00
CA GLY A 35 -14.41 3.90 23.84
C GLY A 35 -13.16 4.01 24.71
N GLU A 36 -12.39 2.94 24.87
CA GLU A 36 -11.15 2.93 25.65
C GLU A 36 -9.95 3.26 24.78
N ARG A 37 -9.04 4.11 25.28
CA ARG A 37 -7.82 4.48 24.58
C ARG A 37 -6.86 3.29 24.53
N THR A 38 -6.46 2.89 23.32
CA THR A 38 -5.55 1.76 23.09
C THR A 38 -4.23 2.15 22.45
N ASP A 39 -4.25 3.16 21.55
CA ASP A 39 -3.08 3.64 20.79
C ASP A 39 -2.27 2.51 20.09
N ARG A 40 -2.93 1.39 19.74
CA ARG A 40 -2.27 0.19 19.21
C ARG A 40 -1.77 0.36 17.78
N PHE A 41 -2.48 1.15 16.97
CA PHE A 41 -2.17 1.36 15.55
C PHE A 41 -2.22 2.85 15.24
N VAL A 42 -1.24 3.58 15.74
CA VAL A 42 -1.19 5.05 15.58
C VAL A 42 0.04 5.50 14.81
N GLU A 43 -0.12 6.64 14.16
CA GLU A 43 0.96 7.45 13.59
C GLU A 43 1.03 8.74 14.38
N ARG A 44 2.21 9.06 14.90
CA ARG A 44 2.42 10.18 15.83
C ARG A 44 3.79 10.81 15.67
N SER A 45 4.05 11.87 16.43
CA SER A 45 5.31 12.61 16.41
C SER A 45 5.68 13.10 15.01
N LEU A 46 4.65 13.45 14.20
CA LEU A 46 4.89 13.99 12.88
C LEU A 46 5.34 15.45 13.00
N THR A 47 6.47 15.74 12.41
CA THR A 47 6.97 17.09 12.23
C THR A 47 7.25 17.37 10.76
N TYR A 48 7.29 18.64 10.40
CA TYR A 48 7.38 19.04 9.00
C TYR A 48 8.37 20.20 8.84
N ASP A 49 9.01 20.24 7.68
CA ASP A 49 9.76 21.43 7.26
C ASP A 49 8.80 22.55 6.75
N ARG A 50 9.40 23.65 6.30
CA ARG A 50 8.64 24.79 5.73
C ARG A 50 7.97 24.48 4.40
N ASN A 51 8.46 23.49 3.67
CA ASN A 51 7.90 23.04 2.39
C ASN A 51 6.78 22.01 2.56
N GLY A 52 6.55 21.52 3.80
CA GLY A 52 5.58 20.48 4.11
C GLY A 52 6.12 19.05 4.00
N ASN A 53 7.43 18.87 3.81
CA ASN A 53 8.03 17.55 3.86
C ASN A 53 8.01 17.02 5.30
N ILE A 54 7.66 15.73 5.47
CA ILE A 54 7.65 15.07 6.79
C ILE A 54 9.11 14.93 7.25
N LEU A 55 9.44 15.41 8.44
CA LEU A 55 10.77 15.26 9.03
C LEU A 55 10.85 14.09 9.99
N THR A 56 9.78 13.80 10.72
CA THR A 56 9.69 12.66 11.65
C THR A 56 8.34 11.99 11.56
N LEU A 57 8.31 10.67 11.82
CA LEU A 57 7.10 9.88 11.95
C LEU A 57 7.38 8.67 12.81
N GLN A 58 6.59 8.48 13.85
CA GLN A 58 6.55 7.23 14.61
C GLN A 58 5.27 6.46 14.31
N ARG A 59 5.38 5.13 14.22
CA ARG A 59 4.25 4.21 14.06
C ARG A 59 4.30 3.16 15.14
N SER A 60 3.16 2.81 15.73
CA SER A 60 3.07 1.72 16.68
C SER A 60 2.16 0.60 16.17
N GLN A 61 2.47 -0.63 16.60
CA GLN A 61 1.63 -1.81 16.45
C GLN A 61 1.53 -2.47 17.82
N GLY A 62 0.32 -2.49 18.38
CA GLY A 62 0.17 -2.86 19.79
C GLY A 62 0.93 -1.88 20.69
N ASP A 63 1.64 -2.43 21.68
CA ASP A 63 2.44 -1.63 22.63
C ASP A 63 3.85 -1.27 22.11
N ALA A 64 4.22 -1.76 20.91
CA ALA A 64 5.55 -1.56 20.33
C ALA A 64 5.56 -0.42 19.33
N VAL A 65 6.60 0.43 19.38
CA VAL A 65 6.95 1.32 18.27
C VAL A 65 7.64 0.45 17.22
N THR A 66 6.99 0.32 16.04
CA THR A 66 7.50 -0.51 14.92
C THR A 66 8.28 0.30 13.91
N THR A 67 8.15 1.63 13.95
CA THR A 67 8.78 2.56 13.03
C THR A 67 9.10 3.85 13.76
N ASP A 68 10.34 4.32 13.68
CA ASP A 68 10.79 5.60 14.21
C ASP A 68 11.63 6.32 13.16
N PHE A 69 10.94 6.90 12.18
CA PHE A 69 11.54 7.49 11.00
C PHE A 69 11.95 8.94 11.22
N ALA A 70 13.18 9.24 10.80
CA ALA A 70 13.65 10.61 10.58
C ALA A 70 14.08 10.76 9.11
N TYR A 71 13.59 11.80 8.45
CA TYR A 71 13.76 12.04 7.02
C TYR A 71 14.71 13.21 6.77
N THR A 72 15.63 13.06 5.82
CA THR A 72 16.55 14.11 5.39
C THR A 72 16.33 14.43 3.92
N TYR A 73 16.25 15.73 3.60
CA TYR A 73 15.95 16.20 2.25
C TYR A 73 17.05 17.10 1.68
N ALA A 74 17.19 17.07 0.36
CA ALA A 74 17.86 18.10 -0.43
C ALA A 74 16.79 18.85 -1.25
N GLY A 75 16.39 20.05 -0.79
CA GLY A 75 15.16 20.68 -1.25
C GLY A 75 13.93 19.85 -0.88
N ASN A 76 13.14 19.42 -1.86
CA ASN A 76 11.98 18.52 -1.65
C ASN A 76 12.30 17.06 -2.02
N ARG A 77 13.58 16.73 -2.26
CA ARG A 77 14.00 15.37 -2.63
C ARG A 77 14.51 14.65 -1.38
N LEU A 78 13.88 13.53 -1.02
CA LEU A 78 14.35 12.67 0.07
C LEU A 78 15.72 12.08 -0.29
N VAL A 79 16.74 12.30 0.54
CA VAL A 79 18.09 11.76 0.31
C VAL A 79 18.45 10.66 1.29
N SER A 80 17.83 10.67 2.47
CA SER A 80 18.02 9.63 3.47
C SER A 80 16.80 9.55 4.39
N LEU A 81 16.51 8.32 4.82
CA LEU A 81 15.61 8.03 5.92
C LEU A 81 16.40 7.25 6.96
N SER A 82 16.23 7.56 8.24
CA SER A 82 16.73 6.69 9.31
C SER A 82 15.60 6.08 10.08
N ASP A 83 15.75 4.82 10.49
CA ASP A 83 14.87 4.11 11.41
C ASP A 83 15.69 3.62 12.60
N SER A 84 15.33 4.09 13.79
CA SER A 84 16.00 3.69 15.04
C SER A 84 17.54 3.81 14.97
N GLY A 85 18.03 4.85 14.26
CA GLY A 85 19.47 5.13 14.09
C GLY A 85 20.14 4.44 12.90
N THR A 86 19.47 3.55 12.18
CA THR A 86 19.97 2.97 10.93
C THR A 86 19.58 3.86 9.76
N ALA A 87 20.56 4.33 8.97
CA ALA A 87 20.32 5.21 7.83
C ALA A 87 20.16 4.41 6.52
N TYR A 88 19.16 4.79 5.74
CA TYR A 88 18.80 4.21 4.44
C TYR A 88 18.88 5.30 3.37
N PRO A 89 19.83 5.21 2.42
CA PRO A 89 19.99 6.21 1.38
C PRO A 89 18.93 6.10 0.29
N TYR A 90 18.66 7.23 -0.37
CA TYR A 90 17.82 7.31 -1.57
C TYR A 90 18.62 7.96 -2.70
N ALA A 91 18.51 7.42 -3.91
CA ALA A 91 19.18 7.95 -5.08
C ALA A 91 18.22 8.17 -6.24
N TYR A 92 18.56 9.14 -7.10
CA TYR A 92 17.72 9.56 -8.21
C TYR A 92 18.55 9.71 -9.49
N ASP A 93 17.93 9.46 -10.64
CA ASP A 93 18.52 9.77 -11.93
C ASP A 93 18.45 11.28 -12.25
N THR A 94 18.97 11.66 -13.41
CA THR A 94 18.98 13.06 -13.88
C THR A 94 17.57 13.60 -14.17
N ASN A 95 16.59 12.73 -14.41
CA ASN A 95 15.20 13.11 -14.65
C ASN A 95 14.41 13.28 -13.32
N GLY A 96 15.02 12.90 -12.19
CA GLY A 96 14.39 12.93 -10.87
C GLY A 96 13.64 11.65 -10.51
N ASN A 97 13.77 10.58 -11.28
CA ASN A 97 13.19 9.28 -10.94
C ASN A 97 14.00 8.62 -9.82
N LEU A 98 13.30 8.00 -8.87
CA LEU A 98 13.93 7.24 -7.77
C LEU A 98 14.59 5.96 -8.32
N VAL A 99 15.90 5.87 -8.29
CA VAL A 99 16.65 4.69 -8.77
C VAL A 99 17.09 3.76 -7.64
N HIS A 100 17.12 4.24 -6.40
CA HIS A 100 17.42 3.43 -5.22
C HIS A 100 16.54 3.82 -4.04
N ASP A 101 15.85 2.84 -3.46
CA ASP A 101 15.07 2.92 -2.21
C ASP A 101 15.81 2.13 -1.13
N GLY A 102 16.51 2.83 -0.22
CA GLY A 102 17.34 2.19 0.79
C GLY A 102 16.54 1.40 1.83
N VAL A 103 15.32 1.82 2.20
CA VAL A 103 14.50 1.10 3.20
C VAL A 103 14.09 -0.27 2.67
N ASN A 104 13.65 -0.32 1.43
CA ASN A 104 13.21 -1.57 0.81
C ASN A 104 14.35 -2.34 0.11
N GLY A 105 15.56 -1.73 -0.01
CA GLY A 105 16.69 -2.31 -0.73
C GLY A 105 16.39 -2.52 -2.22
N LEU A 106 15.62 -1.60 -2.84
CA LEU A 106 15.18 -1.74 -4.21
C LEU A 106 15.99 -0.83 -5.14
N ASP A 107 16.42 -1.39 -6.27
CA ASP A 107 16.97 -0.65 -7.40
C ASP A 107 15.99 -0.67 -8.57
N MET A 108 15.80 0.49 -9.19
CA MET A 108 14.82 0.69 -10.25
C MET A 108 15.46 1.28 -11.50
N THR A 109 15.02 0.81 -12.66
CA THR A 109 15.34 1.42 -13.94
C THR A 109 14.06 1.89 -14.64
N TYR A 110 14.21 2.87 -15.52
CA TYR A 110 13.08 3.54 -16.18
C TYR A 110 13.24 3.51 -17.68
N ASN A 111 12.12 3.43 -18.38
CA ASN A 111 12.06 3.58 -19.83
C ASN A 111 12.08 5.07 -20.24
N ARG A 112 12.01 5.31 -21.56
CA ARG A 112 12.03 6.68 -22.13
C ARG A 112 10.83 7.54 -21.73
N LEU A 113 9.76 6.94 -21.19
CA LEU A 113 8.56 7.64 -20.71
C LEU A 113 8.63 7.92 -19.21
N ASN A 114 9.78 7.67 -18.55
CA ASN A 114 9.97 7.74 -17.09
C ASN A 114 9.01 6.79 -16.34
N LEU A 115 8.66 5.65 -16.93
CA LEU A 115 7.92 4.59 -16.28
C LEU A 115 8.89 3.49 -15.83
N ILE A 116 8.67 2.92 -14.64
CA ILE A 116 9.51 1.86 -14.09
C ILE A 116 9.51 0.66 -15.04
N GLU A 117 10.67 0.31 -15.58
CA GLU A 117 10.85 -0.84 -16.46
C GLU A 117 11.25 -2.09 -15.68
N LYS A 118 12.13 -1.91 -14.68
CA LYS A 118 12.68 -3.03 -13.92
C LYS A 118 12.86 -2.66 -12.45
N VAL A 119 12.56 -3.60 -11.56
CA VAL A 119 12.85 -3.53 -10.12
C VAL A 119 13.69 -4.74 -9.72
N THR A 120 14.81 -4.48 -9.02
CA THR A 120 15.68 -5.52 -8.48
C THR A 120 15.91 -5.31 -6.99
N ARG A 121 16.28 -6.38 -6.29
CA ARG A 121 16.81 -6.34 -4.92
C ARG A 121 18.04 -7.25 -4.88
N ASP A 122 19.16 -6.73 -4.37
CA ASP A 122 20.46 -7.45 -4.31
C ASP A 122 20.86 -8.05 -5.67
N GLY A 123 20.58 -7.33 -6.78
CA GLY A 123 20.83 -7.78 -8.14
C GLY A 123 19.82 -8.79 -8.69
N ARG A 124 18.92 -9.34 -7.87
CA ARG A 124 17.89 -10.26 -8.30
C ARG A 124 16.68 -9.50 -8.87
N LEU A 125 16.16 -9.95 -10.01
CA LEU A 125 14.95 -9.38 -10.60
C LEU A 125 13.72 -9.70 -9.72
N LEU A 126 13.00 -8.66 -9.29
CA LEU A 126 11.71 -8.80 -8.62
C LEU A 126 10.56 -8.62 -9.60
N ALA A 127 10.66 -7.60 -10.45
CA ALA A 127 9.63 -7.33 -11.44
C ALA A 127 10.21 -6.63 -12.67
N ASN A 128 9.68 -6.98 -13.83
CA ASN A 128 9.88 -6.30 -15.08
C ASN A 128 8.53 -5.87 -15.64
N PHE A 129 8.43 -4.64 -16.14
CA PHE A 129 7.17 -4.07 -16.62
C PHE A 129 7.28 -3.66 -18.08
N SER A 130 6.22 -3.91 -18.83
CA SER A 130 6.08 -3.44 -20.22
C SER A 130 4.84 -2.56 -20.35
N TYR A 131 4.96 -1.57 -21.23
CA TYR A 131 3.94 -0.55 -21.42
C TYR A 131 3.56 -0.41 -22.90
N LEU A 132 2.31 -0.09 -23.15
CA LEU A 132 1.84 0.36 -24.44
C LEU A 132 2.39 1.77 -24.73
N SER A 133 2.32 2.20 -25.99
CA SER A 133 2.81 3.52 -26.41
C SER A 133 2.12 4.71 -25.70
N ASN A 134 0.93 4.50 -25.15
CA ASN A 134 0.20 5.48 -24.35
C ASN A 134 0.54 5.47 -22.86
N GLY A 135 1.56 4.70 -22.43
CA GLY A 135 2.00 4.59 -21.05
C GLY A 135 1.19 3.61 -20.16
N ARG A 136 0.16 2.96 -20.72
CA ARG A 136 -0.57 1.94 -19.96
C ARG A 136 0.28 0.68 -19.80
N LYS A 137 0.45 0.22 -18.55
CA LYS A 137 1.07 -1.06 -18.25
C LYS A 137 0.21 -2.19 -18.81
N TYR A 138 0.81 -3.11 -19.57
CA TYR A 138 0.11 -4.27 -20.11
C TYR A 138 0.72 -5.60 -19.67
N LEU A 139 1.97 -5.60 -19.18
CA LEU A 139 2.63 -6.82 -18.73
C LEU A 139 3.50 -6.53 -17.50
N MET A 140 3.47 -7.47 -16.56
CA MET A 140 4.44 -7.59 -15.47
C MET A 140 4.97 -9.03 -15.48
N SER A 141 6.25 -9.20 -15.20
CA SER A 141 6.86 -10.52 -15.01
C SER A 141 7.95 -10.48 -13.95
N SER A 142 8.15 -11.60 -13.24
CA SER A 142 9.22 -11.83 -12.27
C SER A 142 10.26 -12.81 -12.79
N ASP A 143 11.33 -13.06 -12.03
CA ASP A 143 12.43 -13.92 -12.43
C ASP A 143 12.05 -15.41 -12.51
N ASP A 144 11.09 -15.86 -11.74
CA ASP A 144 10.53 -17.23 -11.77
C ASP A 144 9.55 -17.45 -12.92
N GLY A 145 9.29 -16.38 -13.71
CA GLY A 145 8.39 -16.40 -14.85
C GLY A 145 6.91 -16.21 -14.51
N HIS A 146 6.56 -15.97 -13.23
CA HIS A 146 5.23 -15.45 -12.89
C HIS A 146 4.98 -14.16 -13.67
N GLY A 147 3.78 -13.96 -14.16
CA GLY A 147 3.45 -12.78 -14.95
C GLY A 147 1.97 -12.43 -14.92
N LEU A 148 1.70 -11.12 -15.02
CA LEU A 148 0.34 -10.57 -15.14
C LEU A 148 0.24 -9.81 -16.46
N CYS A 149 -0.84 -10.06 -17.21
CA CYS A 149 -1.15 -9.34 -18.44
C CYS A 149 -2.50 -8.62 -18.28
N TYR A 150 -2.51 -7.31 -18.57
CA TYR A 150 -3.66 -6.43 -18.36
C TYR A 150 -4.25 -6.03 -19.73
N VAL A 151 -5.50 -6.43 -19.98
CA VAL A 151 -6.21 -6.13 -21.23
C VAL A 151 -7.57 -5.48 -20.89
N GLY A 152 -7.58 -4.15 -20.81
CA GLY A 152 -8.77 -3.42 -20.33
C GLY A 152 -9.06 -3.76 -18.86
N SER A 153 -10.22 -4.32 -18.61
CA SER A 153 -10.65 -4.82 -17.29
C SER A 153 -10.24 -6.27 -17.02
N LEU A 154 -9.66 -6.96 -18.02
CA LEU A 154 -9.25 -8.36 -17.88
C LEU A 154 -7.82 -8.42 -17.33
N VAL A 155 -7.60 -9.25 -16.31
CA VAL A 155 -6.30 -9.62 -15.79
C VAL A 155 -6.05 -11.10 -16.06
N TYR A 156 -4.97 -11.38 -16.75
CA TYR A 156 -4.50 -12.75 -16.98
C TYR A 156 -3.25 -12.99 -16.15
N GLU A 157 -3.14 -14.18 -15.60
CA GLU A 157 -1.99 -14.64 -14.85
C GLU A 157 -1.29 -15.78 -15.56
N ARG A 158 0.03 -15.77 -15.51
CA ARG A 158 0.89 -16.92 -15.79
C ARG A 158 1.62 -17.27 -14.49
N PRO A 159 1.29 -18.39 -13.82
CA PRO A 159 1.84 -18.72 -12.50
C PRO A 159 3.35 -18.93 -12.47
N SER A 160 3.94 -19.43 -13.58
CA SER A 160 5.39 -19.65 -13.71
C SER A 160 5.83 -19.72 -15.17
N SER A 161 7.15 -19.73 -15.39
CA SER A 161 7.73 -19.89 -16.73
C SER A 161 7.24 -21.17 -17.42
N GLY A 162 6.93 -21.04 -18.72
CA GLY A 162 6.47 -22.18 -19.56
C GLY A 162 4.98 -22.51 -19.42
N GLN A 163 4.24 -21.87 -18.51
CA GLN A 163 2.79 -21.99 -18.43
C GLN A 163 2.09 -20.94 -19.30
N SER A 164 0.85 -21.23 -19.70
CA SER A 164 0.01 -20.31 -20.46
C SER A 164 -0.59 -19.24 -19.56
N LEU A 165 -0.96 -18.11 -20.17
CA LEU A 165 -1.79 -17.08 -19.51
C LEU A 165 -3.21 -17.64 -19.32
N GLU A 166 -3.72 -17.56 -18.11
CA GLU A 166 -5.10 -17.89 -17.77
C GLU A 166 -5.81 -16.64 -17.22
N LEU A 167 -7.11 -16.53 -17.45
CA LEU A 167 -7.89 -15.45 -16.85
C LEU A 167 -7.87 -15.58 -15.33
N GLU A 168 -7.35 -14.57 -14.65
CA GLU A 168 -7.31 -14.48 -13.18
C GLU A 168 -8.56 -13.75 -12.69
N SER A 169 -8.80 -12.54 -13.22
CA SER A 169 -9.94 -11.72 -12.80
C SER A 169 -10.45 -10.80 -13.89
N VAL A 170 -11.66 -10.26 -13.65
CA VAL A 170 -12.28 -9.22 -14.47
C VAL A 170 -12.71 -8.09 -13.54
N GLU A 171 -12.10 -6.91 -13.69
CA GLU A 171 -12.44 -5.75 -12.88
C GLU A 171 -13.75 -5.11 -13.36
N PHE A 172 -14.56 -4.64 -12.41
CA PHE A 172 -15.74 -3.82 -12.63
C PHE A 172 -15.83 -2.72 -11.57
N ASP A 173 -16.67 -1.73 -11.77
CA ASP A 173 -16.83 -0.65 -10.80
C ASP A 173 -17.33 -1.16 -9.45
N GLY A 174 -16.51 -0.99 -8.40
CA GLY A 174 -16.79 -1.44 -7.04
C GLY A 174 -16.47 -2.92 -6.76
N GLY A 175 -15.71 -3.61 -7.65
CA GLY A 175 -15.30 -5.00 -7.38
C GLY A 175 -14.56 -5.68 -8.51
N ARG A 176 -14.48 -7.01 -8.41
CA ARG A 176 -13.94 -7.86 -9.47
C ARG A 176 -14.59 -9.23 -9.48
N PHE A 177 -14.66 -9.88 -10.63
CA PHE A 177 -14.84 -11.32 -10.72
C PHE A 177 -13.49 -12.00 -10.58
N ILE A 178 -13.40 -13.02 -9.75
CA ILE A 178 -12.21 -13.88 -9.63
C ILE A 178 -12.52 -15.25 -10.21
N LYS A 179 -11.51 -15.89 -10.81
CA LYS A 179 -11.62 -17.28 -11.26
C LYS A 179 -11.51 -18.23 -10.06
N THR A 180 -12.48 -19.09 -9.89
CA THR A 180 -12.49 -20.16 -8.89
C THR A 180 -12.64 -21.51 -9.59
N SER A 181 -12.57 -22.63 -8.86
CA SER A 181 -12.86 -23.97 -9.40
C SER A 181 -14.30 -24.11 -9.91
N GLY A 182 -15.23 -23.30 -9.36
CA GLY A 182 -16.64 -23.27 -9.76
C GLY A 182 -16.97 -22.31 -10.90
N GLY A 183 -16.00 -21.56 -11.42
CA GLY A 183 -16.19 -20.54 -12.44
C GLY A 183 -15.81 -19.14 -11.96
N LEU A 184 -16.44 -18.10 -12.50
CA LEU A 184 -16.22 -16.72 -12.09
C LEU A 184 -17.14 -16.37 -10.91
N GLU A 185 -16.55 -15.85 -9.85
CA GLU A 185 -17.25 -15.42 -8.65
C GLU A 185 -17.04 -13.92 -8.40
N ALA A 186 -18.11 -13.17 -8.14
CA ALA A 186 -18.03 -11.74 -7.87
C ALA A 186 -17.53 -11.47 -6.45
N ARG A 187 -16.59 -10.54 -6.35
CA ARG A 187 -16.08 -9.94 -5.11
C ARG A 187 -16.40 -8.44 -5.14
N TYR A 188 -17.16 -7.97 -4.17
CA TYR A 188 -17.56 -6.57 -4.04
C TYR A 188 -16.73 -5.87 -2.99
N PHE A 189 -16.21 -4.70 -3.32
CA PHE A 189 -15.40 -3.88 -2.42
C PHE A 189 -16.29 -2.90 -1.64
N VAL A 190 -16.18 -2.95 -0.33
CA VAL A 190 -16.75 -1.95 0.57
C VAL A 190 -15.63 -0.98 0.92
N THR A 191 -15.71 0.23 0.38
CA THR A 191 -14.70 1.27 0.55
C THR A 191 -15.12 2.31 1.56
N ASP A 192 -14.14 2.95 2.19
CA ASP A 192 -14.37 4.16 2.98
C ASP A 192 -14.38 5.42 2.10
N HIS A 193 -14.52 6.58 2.73
CA HIS A 193 -14.59 7.87 2.04
C HIS A 193 -13.28 8.28 1.33
N LEU A 194 -12.16 7.62 1.61
CA LEU A 194 -10.87 7.79 0.94
C LEU A 194 -10.66 6.78 -0.20
N GLY A 195 -11.58 5.81 -0.36
CA GLY A 195 -11.49 4.75 -1.36
C GLY A 195 -10.70 3.52 -0.88
N SER A 196 -10.29 3.45 0.39
CA SER A 196 -9.61 2.27 0.94
C SER A 196 -10.60 1.11 1.10
N VAL A 197 -10.23 -0.09 0.65
CA VAL A 197 -11.09 -1.28 0.74
C VAL A 197 -11.14 -1.77 2.17
N ARG A 198 -12.27 -1.56 2.86
CA ARG A 198 -12.50 -1.95 4.25
C ARG A 198 -12.96 -3.39 4.39
N ALA A 199 -13.71 -3.87 3.40
CA ALA A 199 -14.12 -5.27 3.34
C ALA A 199 -14.29 -5.73 1.90
N VAL A 200 -14.11 -7.03 1.67
CA VAL A 200 -14.46 -7.69 0.41
C VAL A 200 -15.59 -8.68 0.72
N ARG A 201 -16.64 -8.67 -0.11
CA ARG A 201 -17.83 -9.52 0.08
C ARG A 201 -18.12 -10.34 -1.16
N THR A 202 -18.68 -11.53 -0.95
CA THR A 202 -19.26 -12.36 -2.00
C THR A 202 -20.60 -11.83 -2.47
N SER A 203 -21.14 -12.40 -3.53
CA SER A 203 -22.52 -12.11 -4.01
C SER A 203 -23.61 -12.53 -3.00
N SER A 204 -23.34 -13.49 -2.11
CA SER A 204 -24.23 -13.88 -1.01
C SER A 204 -24.17 -12.90 0.18
N GLY A 205 -23.23 -11.94 0.16
CA GLY A 205 -23.02 -10.97 1.22
C GLY A 205 -22.05 -11.42 2.31
N GLU A 206 -21.46 -12.59 2.19
CA GLU A 206 -20.40 -13.07 3.07
C GLU A 206 -19.15 -12.19 2.98
N VAL A 207 -18.55 -11.86 4.11
CA VAL A 207 -17.33 -11.09 4.19
C VAL A 207 -16.13 -12.04 4.12
N VAL A 208 -15.34 -11.94 3.07
CA VAL A 208 -14.16 -12.78 2.83
C VAL A 208 -12.83 -12.11 3.16
N GLU A 209 -12.83 -10.79 3.33
CA GLU A 209 -11.67 -10.01 3.73
C GLU A 209 -12.10 -8.77 4.51
N GLN A 210 -11.36 -8.40 5.55
CA GLN A 210 -11.54 -7.15 6.29
C GLN A 210 -10.19 -6.45 6.45
N ASN A 211 -10.16 -5.13 6.25
CA ASN A 211 -8.94 -4.34 6.30
C ASN A 211 -9.11 -3.11 7.19
N ASP A 212 -8.13 -2.89 8.04
CA ASP A 212 -7.93 -1.67 8.79
C ASP A 212 -6.61 -1.00 8.41
N TYR A 213 -6.57 0.31 8.51
CA TYR A 213 -5.46 1.10 8.01
C TYR A 213 -5.01 2.13 9.04
N TYR A 214 -3.71 2.38 9.06
CA TYR A 214 -3.14 3.57 9.68
C TYR A 214 -3.65 4.85 9.01
N PRO A 215 -3.55 6.00 9.66
CA PRO A 215 -4.01 7.28 9.11
C PRO A 215 -3.51 7.61 7.70
N PHE A 216 -2.26 7.25 7.36
CA PHE A 216 -1.69 7.41 6.01
C PHE A 216 -1.92 6.21 5.08
N GLY A 217 -2.82 5.28 5.44
CA GLY A 217 -3.28 4.22 4.55
C GLY A 217 -2.43 2.95 4.52
N LEU A 218 -1.41 2.82 5.38
CA LEU A 218 -0.75 1.53 5.56
C LEU A 218 -1.71 0.56 6.24
N ARG A 219 -1.88 -0.63 5.68
CA ARG A 219 -2.75 -1.67 6.27
C ARG A 219 -2.16 -2.17 7.60
N TRP A 220 -3.02 -2.42 8.61
CA TRP A 220 -2.59 -3.09 9.82
C TRP A 220 -2.14 -4.52 9.52
N ALA A 221 -1.07 -4.99 10.16
CA ALA A 221 -0.54 -6.32 9.91
C ALA A 221 -1.53 -7.44 10.28
N ASP A 222 -2.37 -7.19 11.29
CA ASP A 222 -3.37 -8.15 11.79
C ASP A 222 -4.69 -8.11 11.00
N SER A 223 -4.83 -7.17 10.06
CA SER A 223 -6.00 -7.07 9.18
C SER A 223 -5.77 -7.83 7.89
N GLY A 224 -6.84 -8.38 7.31
CA GLY A 224 -6.78 -9.09 6.02
C GLY A 224 -6.52 -10.59 6.15
N SER A 225 -6.77 -11.19 7.33
CA SER A 225 -6.97 -12.62 7.36
C SER A 225 -8.21 -12.92 6.51
N SER A 226 -8.02 -13.64 5.38
CA SER A 226 -9.13 -14.37 4.80
C SER A 226 -9.85 -15.04 5.96
N VAL A 227 -11.15 -14.78 6.13
CA VAL A 227 -11.99 -15.64 6.94
C VAL A 227 -11.88 -16.99 6.26
N SER A 228 -10.95 -17.81 6.77
CA SER A 228 -10.77 -19.17 6.28
C SER A 228 -12.04 -19.92 6.57
N ASP A 229 -12.50 -20.66 5.58
CA ASP A 229 -13.55 -21.67 5.67
C ASP A 229 -13.38 -22.59 6.90
#